data_c16b3c1c5bb1fe3787a75a6330d88dd3
#
_entry.id   c16b3c1c5bb1fe3787a75a6330d88dd3
#
_cell.length_a   1.000
_cell.length_b   1.000
_cell.length_c   1.000
_cell.angle_alpha   90.00
_cell.angle_beta   90.00
_cell.angle_gamma   90.00
#
_symmetry.space_group_name_H-M   'P 1'
#
loop_
_entity.id
_entity.type
_entity.pdbx_description
1 polymer ?
#
loop_
_entity_poly.entity_id
_entity_poly.type
_entity_poly.pdbx_seq_one_letter_code
_entity_poly.pdbx_strand_id
1 'polypeptide(L)'
;SKINNRRSNNSISKRRNMKQKLEEYFDRLWPINRSLTGNGVRKSLEILSEIVEFNITEVPSGTVCFDWTVPPEWNIVEGWVKDSSGKTIIDFKEHNLHILGYSEPVKGKFTYDELQPHLYTLPEQPELIPYLTSYYKRRWGFCMSHIEFEKLDKAETYEVFIDSTLDDNGSMTIAEATIKGTTDETILLSTYICHPSMANNELSGPLVASFIYNQLKTIPNLRYTYKFIFVPETIGSIYYLSKNGENLKENLTAGFVITCIGDPGVFTYKKSRRGDALPDRAAEIILSQTESNFNIIDFFPSGSDERQFCSPGFNLPVGSLIRTMYGKYPEYHTSADNKDFISFEAME
;
A
#
# COMPACT_ATOMS: atom_id res chain seq x y z
N SER A 1 -27.84 -29.67 21.56
CA SER A 1 -27.16 -28.50 22.21
C SER A 1 -25.61 -28.62 22.22
N LYS A 2 -25.01 -29.83 22.38
CA LYS A 2 -23.53 -30.02 22.40
C LYS A 2 -22.87 -29.84 21.04
N ILE A 3 -23.54 -30.03 19.93
CA ILE A 3 -23.00 -29.88 18.57
C ILE A 3 -22.91 -28.40 18.19
N ASN A 4 -23.88 -27.58 18.59
CA ASN A 4 -23.88 -26.15 18.34
C ASN A 4 -22.80 -25.43 19.17
N ASN A 5 -22.55 -25.84 20.41
CA ASN A 5 -21.49 -25.29 21.24
C ASN A 5 -20.07 -25.62 20.73
N ARG A 6 -19.86 -26.83 20.14
CA ARG A 6 -18.57 -27.20 19.55
C ARG A 6 -18.27 -26.41 18.24
N ARG A 7 -19.28 -26.16 17.43
CA ARG A 7 -19.11 -25.34 16.20
C ARG A 7 -18.85 -23.87 16.54
N SER A 8 -19.54 -23.31 17.52
CA SER A 8 -19.32 -21.93 17.96
C SER A 8 -17.94 -21.75 18.60
N ASN A 9 -17.52 -22.67 19.49
CA ASN A 9 -16.19 -22.62 20.11
C ASN A 9 -15.04 -22.79 19.07
N ASN A 10 -15.25 -23.60 18.05
CA ASN A 10 -14.23 -23.81 16.99
C ASN A 10 -14.15 -22.59 16.06
N SER A 11 -15.25 -21.89 15.80
CA SER A 11 -15.26 -20.64 15.04
C SER A 11 -14.59 -19.50 15.82
N ILE A 12 -14.89 -19.33 17.08
CA ILE A 12 -14.27 -18.32 17.96
C ILE A 12 -12.76 -18.55 18.09
N SER A 13 -12.33 -19.81 18.26
CA SER A 13 -10.90 -20.17 18.33
C SER A 13 -10.17 -19.87 17.01
N LYS A 14 -10.77 -20.17 15.87
CA LYS A 14 -10.21 -19.87 14.54
C LYS A 14 -10.08 -18.37 14.30
N ARG A 15 -11.10 -17.59 14.65
CA ARG A 15 -11.08 -16.13 14.53
C ARG A 15 -10.00 -15.52 15.41
N ARG A 16 -9.92 -15.88 16.68
CA ARG A 16 -8.87 -15.40 17.59
C ARG A 16 -7.47 -15.71 17.06
N ASN A 17 -7.29 -16.83 16.39
CA ASN A 17 -6.00 -17.20 15.76
C ASN A 17 -5.72 -16.34 14.52
N MET A 18 -6.73 -15.99 13.70
CA MET A 18 -6.53 -15.15 12.52
C MET A 18 -6.14 -13.73 12.92
N LYS A 19 -6.89 -13.10 13.81
CA LYS A 19 -6.56 -11.78 14.36
C LYS A 19 -5.13 -11.72 14.87
N GLN A 20 -4.72 -12.67 15.69
CA GLN A 20 -3.37 -12.73 16.25
C GLN A 20 -2.29 -12.84 15.15
N LYS A 21 -2.54 -13.62 14.11
CA LYS A 21 -1.62 -13.74 12.98
C LYS A 21 -1.55 -12.46 12.15
N LEU A 22 -2.69 -11.80 11.88
CA LEU A 22 -2.72 -10.51 11.19
C LEU A 22 -1.87 -9.48 11.94
N GLU A 23 -2.01 -9.41 13.26
CA GLU A 23 -1.24 -8.52 14.11
C GLU A 23 0.26 -8.86 14.09
N GLU A 24 0.63 -10.13 14.15
CA GLU A 24 2.03 -10.59 14.07
C GLU A 24 2.69 -10.17 12.76
N TYR A 25 2.04 -10.41 11.61
CA TYR A 25 2.57 -9.99 10.31
C TYR A 25 2.62 -8.47 10.18
N PHE A 26 1.61 -7.76 10.69
CA PHE A 26 1.62 -6.31 10.74
C PHE A 26 2.85 -5.78 11.49
N ASP A 27 3.12 -6.28 12.69
CA ASP A 27 4.24 -5.82 13.52
C ASP A 27 5.60 -6.09 12.87
N ARG A 28 5.73 -7.15 12.08
CA ARG A 28 6.96 -7.46 11.31
C ARG A 28 7.12 -6.57 10.08
N LEU A 29 6.03 -6.16 9.44
CA LEU A 29 6.04 -5.34 8.23
C LEU A 29 6.13 -3.84 8.55
N TRP A 30 5.60 -3.40 9.67
CA TRP A 30 5.47 -1.99 10.04
C TRP A 30 6.80 -1.22 10.01
N PRO A 31 7.92 -1.70 10.58
CA PRO A 31 9.17 -0.93 10.62
C PRO A 31 9.89 -0.83 9.27
N ILE A 32 9.48 -1.59 8.27
CA ILE A 32 10.16 -1.64 6.98
C ILE A 32 9.85 -0.38 6.18
N ASN A 33 10.88 0.33 5.73
CA ASN A 33 10.72 1.43 4.78
C ASN A 33 10.46 0.86 3.38
N ARG A 34 9.28 1.13 2.83
CA ARG A 34 8.88 0.76 1.46
C ARG A 34 8.78 1.98 0.57
N SER A 35 9.04 1.80 -0.71
CA SER A 35 8.76 2.76 -1.77
C SER A 35 8.35 2.00 -3.04
N LEU A 36 8.31 2.67 -4.21
CA LEU A 36 7.99 2.02 -5.49
C LEU A 36 8.99 0.92 -5.85
N THR A 37 10.20 1.01 -5.35
CA THR A 37 11.32 0.08 -5.61
C THR A 37 12.08 -0.15 -4.32
N GLY A 38 13.07 -1.03 -4.37
CA GLY A 38 14.07 -1.17 -3.33
C GLY A 38 13.87 -2.35 -2.39
N ASN A 39 14.81 -2.50 -1.47
CA ASN A 39 14.90 -3.66 -0.59
C ASN A 39 13.75 -3.78 0.41
N GLY A 40 13.09 -2.66 0.75
CA GLY A 40 11.92 -2.69 1.63
C GLY A 40 10.74 -3.48 1.04
N VAL A 41 10.50 -3.34 -0.26
CA VAL A 41 9.49 -4.14 -0.97
C VAL A 41 9.87 -5.62 -0.97
N ARG A 42 11.12 -5.96 -1.33
CA ARG A 42 11.64 -7.33 -1.35
C ARG A 42 11.51 -8.00 0.02
N LYS A 43 11.89 -7.29 1.08
CA LYS A 43 11.79 -7.79 2.46
C LYS A 43 10.35 -8.01 2.90
N SER A 44 9.45 -7.12 2.52
CA SER A 44 8.02 -7.26 2.81
C SER A 44 7.43 -8.47 2.08
N LEU A 45 7.76 -8.67 0.81
CA LEU A 45 7.33 -9.85 0.05
C LEU A 45 7.93 -11.16 0.60
N GLU A 46 9.17 -11.14 1.06
CA GLU A 46 9.79 -12.30 1.74
C GLU A 46 8.98 -12.72 2.98
N ILE A 47 8.58 -11.76 3.82
CA ILE A 47 7.73 -12.03 4.99
C ILE A 47 6.37 -12.59 4.56
N LEU A 48 5.72 -11.98 3.58
CA LEU A 48 4.41 -12.42 3.10
C LEU A 48 4.49 -13.75 2.33
N SER A 49 5.66 -14.15 1.82
CA SER A 49 5.87 -15.44 1.17
C SER A 49 5.69 -16.64 2.11
N GLU A 50 5.69 -16.41 3.40
CA GLU A 50 5.31 -17.44 4.39
C GLU A 50 3.83 -17.85 4.28
N ILE A 51 2.98 -16.99 3.68
CA ILE A 51 1.55 -17.21 3.49
C ILE A 51 1.21 -17.42 2.02
N VAL A 52 1.85 -16.67 1.11
CA VAL A 52 1.52 -16.60 -0.31
C VAL A 52 2.67 -17.13 -1.16
N GLU A 53 2.40 -18.07 -2.06
CA GLU A 53 3.40 -18.61 -2.99
C GLU A 53 3.59 -17.65 -4.16
N PHE A 54 4.50 -16.70 -4.01
CA PHE A 54 4.77 -15.68 -5.01
C PHE A 54 5.69 -16.16 -6.15
N ASN A 55 5.33 -15.74 -7.36
CA ASN A 55 6.27 -15.53 -8.45
C ASN A 55 6.74 -14.08 -8.42
N ILE A 56 8.02 -13.87 -8.19
CA ILE A 56 8.64 -12.53 -8.13
C ILE A 56 9.20 -12.17 -9.50
N THR A 57 8.91 -10.96 -9.96
CA THR A 57 9.47 -10.38 -11.18
C THR A 57 10.23 -9.10 -10.82
N GLU A 58 11.49 -9.04 -11.21
CA GLU A 58 12.32 -7.85 -11.13
C GLU A 58 12.29 -7.13 -12.47
N VAL A 59 11.69 -5.95 -12.51
CA VAL A 59 11.51 -5.15 -13.71
C VAL A 59 12.63 -4.11 -13.78
N PRO A 60 13.55 -4.18 -14.76
CA PRO A 60 14.67 -3.26 -14.83
C PRO A 60 14.26 -1.79 -14.84
N SER A 61 14.95 -0.95 -14.09
CA SER A 61 14.83 0.51 -14.18
C SER A 61 15.03 0.96 -15.63
N GLY A 62 14.25 1.94 -16.08
CA GLY A 62 14.26 2.38 -17.48
C GLY A 62 13.35 1.58 -18.41
N THR A 63 12.72 0.48 -17.95
CA THR A 63 11.70 -0.24 -18.73
C THR A 63 10.53 0.67 -19.07
N VAL A 64 10.20 0.78 -20.36
CA VAL A 64 9.06 1.55 -20.84
C VAL A 64 7.79 0.72 -20.74
N CYS A 65 6.76 1.29 -20.13
CA CYS A 65 5.44 0.69 -19.94
C CYS A 65 4.38 1.67 -20.43
N PHE A 66 3.92 1.53 -21.68
CA PHE A 66 3.09 2.53 -22.36
C PHE A 66 3.80 3.90 -22.38
N ASP A 67 3.20 4.93 -21.75
CA ASP A 67 3.76 6.28 -21.61
C ASP A 67 4.51 6.49 -20.28
N TRP A 68 4.72 5.43 -19.50
CA TRP A 68 5.47 5.43 -18.24
C TRP A 68 6.82 4.72 -18.37
N THR A 69 7.72 5.07 -17.47
CA THR A 69 9.03 4.43 -17.37
C THR A 69 9.29 4.01 -15.94
N VAL A 70 9.79 2.79 -15.73
CA VAL A 70 10.19 2.32 -14.40
C VAL A 70 11.31 3.21 -13.87
N PRO A 71 11.15 3.81 -12.66
CA PRO A 71 12.15 4.74 -12.12
C PRO A 71 13.41 4.03 -11.68
N PRO A 72 14.52 4.78 -11.42
CA PRO A 72 15.69 4.23 -10.75
C PRO A 72 15.32 3.55 -9.43
N GLU A 73 16.02 2.48 -9.08
CA GLU A 73 15.82 1.81 -7.80
C GLU A 73 16.31 2.71 -6.66
N TRP A 74 15.45 2.95 -5.69
CA TRP A 74 15.75 3.77 -4.53
C TRP A 74 15.86 2.92 -3.27
N ASN A 75 16.95 3.13 -2.52
CA ASN A 75 17.15 2.59 -1.19
C ASN A 75 17.64 3.67 -0.25
N ILE A 76 17.28 3.56 1.03
CA ILE A 76 17.72 4.46 2.09
C ILE A 76 18.29 3.66 3.26
N VAL A 77 19.37 4.16 3.82
CA VAL A 77 20.07 3.58 4.97
C VAL A 77 19.86 4.43 6.22
N GLU A 78 20.07 5.74 6.08
CA GLU A 78 20.07 6.69 7.19
C GLU A 78 19.69 8.10 6.71
N GLY A 79 19.13 8.90 7.61
CA GLY A 79 18.91 10.31 7.36
C GLY A 79 18.58 11.05 8.64
N TRP A 80 19.16 12.25 8.81
CA TRP A 80 18.95 13.08 9.98
C TRP A 80 19.27 14.55 9.73
N VAL A 81 18.74 15.41 10.62
CA VAL A 81 19.07 16.83 10.74
C VAL A 81 19.53 17.10 12.17
N LYS A 82 20.65 17.78 12.34
CA LYS A 82 21.20 18.21 13.64
C LYS A 82 21.41 19.72 13.66
N ASP A 83 21.27 20.32 14.85
CA ASP A 83 21.66 21.71 15.07
C ASP A 83 23.17 21.85 15.26
N SER A 84 23.66 23.08 15.43
CA SER A 84 25.09 23.37 15.60
C SER A 84 25.69 22.79 16.89
N SER A 85 24.87 22.49 17.89
CA SER A 85 25.30 21.79 19.11
C SER A 85 25.47 20.28 18.93
N GLY A 86 25.05 19.74 17.79
CA GLY A 86 25.01 18.31 17.50
C GLY A 86 23.75 17.60 18.02
N LYS A 87 22.76 18.34 18.50
CA LYS A 87 21.47 17.79 18.91
C LYS A 87 20.69 17.37 17.66
N THR A 88 20.21 16.13 17.65
CA THR A 88 19.34 15.62 16.58
C THR A 88 17.97 16.28 16.66
N ILE A 89 17.52 16.84 15.54
CA ILE A 89 16.21 17.46 15.35
C ILE A 89 15.26 16.50 14.63
N ILE A 90 15.75 15.79 13.62
CA ILE A 90 15.02 14.80 12.83
C ILE A 90 15.90 13.57 12.70
N ASP A 91 15.31 12.38 12.92
CA ASP A 91 16.01 11.12 12.70
C ASP A 91 15.08 10.10 12.01
N PHE A 92 15.49 9.64 10.83
CA PHE A 92 14.80 8.58 10.08
C PHE A 92 14.59 7.30 10.91
N LYS A 93 15.50 7.00 11.85
CA LYS A 93 15.39 5.82 12.72
C LYS A 93 14.22 5.91 13.71
N GLU A 94 13.73 7.11 13.98
CA GLU A 94 12.56 7.31 14.84
C GLU A 94 11.26 7.06 14.08
N HIS A 95 11.20 7.45 12.80
CA HIS A 95 10.02 7.25 11.96
C HIS A 95 10.37 7.27 10.47
N ASN A 96 9.88 6.29 9.71
CA ASN A 96 10.11 6.21 8.26
C ASN A 96 9.65 7.45 7.51
N LEU A 97 8.57 8.09 7.95
CA LEU A 97 8.00 9.27 7.28
C LEU A 97 8.88 10.52 7.37
N HIS A 98 9.88 10.53 8.24
CA HIS A 98 10.81 11.66 8.33
C HIS A 98 11.60 11.91 7.05
N ILE A 99 11.74 10.91 6.19
CA ILE A 99 12.39 11.09 4.88
C ILE A 99 11.33 11.30 3.80
N LEU A 100 11.47 12.38 3.02
CA LEU A 100 10.75 12.51 1.76
C LEU A 100 11.11 11.33 0.85
N GLY A 101 10.13 10.52 0.47
CA GLY A 101 10.37 9.34 -0.36
C GLY A 101 11.09 9.68 -1.65
N TYR A 102 12.02 8.85 -2.09
CA TYR A 102 12.91 9.07 -3.23
C TYR A 102 13.90 10.23 -3.07
N SER A 103 14.24 10.63 -1.84
CA SER A 103 15.25 11.64 -1.59
C SER A 103 16.62 11.21 -2.12
N GLU A 104 17.28 12.13 -2.84
CA GLU A 104 18.68 11.99 -3.23
C GLU A 104 19.60 12.03 -2.00
N PRO A 105 20.80 11.44 -2.07
CA PRO A 105 21.77 11.57 -1.00
C PRO A 105 22.20 13.03 -0.83
N VAL A 106 22.36 13.46 0.41
CA VAL A 106 22.86 14.79 0.75
C VAL A 106 23.72 14.73 2.00
N LYS A 107 24.76 15.54 2.02
CA LYS A 107 25.62 15.76 3.20
C LYS A 107 26.13 17.19 3.18
N GLY A 108 25.82 17.96 4.20
CA GLY A 108 26.28 19.34 4.26
C GLY A 108 25.74 20.13 5.46
N LYS A 109 26.18 21.38 5.51
CA LYS A 109 25.65 22.37 6.46
C LYS A 109 24.83 23.39 5.70
N PHE A 110 23.66 23.71 6.22
CA PHE A 110 22.66 24.58 5.60
C PHE A 110 22.19 25.60 6.64
N THR A 111 22.10 26.86 6.25
CA THR A 111 21.37 27.86 7.04
C THR A 111 19.88 27.47 7.09
N TYR A 112 19.14 28.07 8.00
CA TYR A 112 17.69 27.86 8.06
C TYR A 112 17.01 28.16 6.72
N ASP A 113 17.36 29.25 6.06
CA ASP A 113 16.75 29.67 4.80
C ASP A 113 17.05 28.70 3.64
N GLU A 114 18.23 28.05 3.67
CA GLU A 114 18.58 27.01 2.70
C GLU A 114 17.92 25.67 3.00
N LEU A 115 17.71 25.32 4.28
CA LEU A 115 17.10 24.07 4.70
C LEU A 115 15.58 24.10 4.58
N GLN A 116 14.94 25.20 4.92
CA GLN A 116 13.49 25.33 5.04
C GLN A 116 12.71 24.85 3.79
N PRO A 117 13.17 25.10 2.52
CA PRO A 117 12.48 24.59 1.33
C PRO A 117 12.50 23.05 1.20
N HIS A 118 13.33 22.37 1.98
CA HIS A 118 13.44 20.91 2.04
C HIS A 118 12.70 20.29 3.23
N LEU A 119 11.99 21.10 4.03
CA LEU A 119 11.21 20.65 5.16
C LEU A 119 9.71 20.74 4.84
N TYR A 120 8.99 19.63 5.08
CA TYR A 120 7.58 19.51 4.76
C TYR A 120 6.77 19.23 6.02
N THR A 121 5.69 19.98 6.21
CA THR A 121 4.81 19.89 7.38
C THR A 121 3.35 20.01 6.97
N LEU A 122 2.43 19.77 7.91
CA LEU A 122 0.98 19.95 7.79
C LEU A 122 0.51 20.96 8.85
N PRO A 123 0.42 22.26 8.54
CA PRO A 123 -0.05 23.27 9.51
C PRO A 123 -1.44 22.99 10.08
N GLU A 124 -2.34 22.41 9.26
CA GLU A 124 -3.71 22.04 9.63
C GLU A 124 -3.78 20.80 10.57
N GLN A 125 -2.71 19.99 10.61
CA GLN A 125 -2.52 18.86 11.52
C GLN A 125 -1.13 18.93 12.14
N PRO A 126 -0.88 19.91 13.03
CA PRO A 126 0.46 20.36 13.38
C PRO A 126 1.30 19.34 14.17
N GLU A 127 0.66 18.34 14.78
CA GLU A 127 1.34 17.27 15.55
C GLU A 127 1.80 16.11 14.65
N LEU A 128 1.28 16.00 13.41
CA LEU A 128 1.50 14.86 12.55
C LEU A 128 2.64 15.08 11.56
N ILE A 129 3.31 13.97 11.21
CA ILE A 129 4.31 13.94 10.15
C ILE A 129 3.58 13.57 8.86
N PRO A 130 3.69 14.37 7.77
CA PRO A 130 3.08 14.02 6.49
C PRO A 130 3.83 12.88 5.79
N TYR A 131 3.11 12.07 5.02
CA TYR A 131 3.69 11.18 4.02
C TYR A 131 3.77 11.89 2.68
N LEU A 132 5.00 12.10 2.20
CA LEU A 132 5.27 12.69 0.89
C LEU A 132 6.38 11.93 0.16
N THR A 133 6.37 12.04 -1.16
CA THR A 133 7.33 11.39 -2.03
C THR A 133 7.61 12.22 -3.26
N SER A 134 8.74 11.99 -3.91
CA SER A 134 9.17 12.73 -5.10
C SER A 134 9.51 11.86 -6.31
N TYR A 135 9.11 10.62 -6.35
CA TYR A 135 9.36 9.55 -7.32
C TYR A 135 10.15 9.89 -8.60
N TYR A 136 9.66 10.81 -9.43
CA TYR A 136 10.23 11.15 -10.73
C TYR A 136 10.98 12.50 -10.78
N LYS A 137 11.07 13.18 -9.61
CA LYS A 137 11.81 14.44 -9.48
C LYS A 137 13.03 14.24 -8.59
N ARG A 138 14.20 14.60 -9.10
CA ARG A 138 15.45 14.60 -8.31
C ARG A 138 15.39 15.72 -7.28
N ARG A 139 15.21 15.36 -6.01
CA ARG A 139 15.24 16.27 -4.85
C ARG A 139 15.45 15.47 -3.56
N TRP A 140 15.74 16.17 -2.49
CA TRP A 140 15.83 15.60 -1.15
C TRP A 140 15.00 16.42 -0.17
N GLY A 141 14.63 15.84 0.95
CA GLY A 141 13.91 16.55 1.99
C GLY A 141 13.53 15.66 3.17
N PHE A 142 12.97 16.33 4.16
CA PHE A 142 12.46 15.71 5.36
C PHE A 142 11.04 16.15 5.62
N CYS A 143 10.26 15.25 6.25
CA CYS A 143 8.93 15.54 6.77
C CYS A 143 8.99 15.55 8.29
N MET A 144 8.31 16.51 8.90
CA MET A 144 8.27 16.66 10.35
C MET A 144 6.94 17.26 10.80
N SER A 145 6.64 17.20 12.10
CA SER A 145 5.49 17.90 12.64
C SER A 145 5.66 19.42 12.52
N HIS A 146 4.58 20.13 12.29
CA HIS A 146 4.62 21.59 12.19
C HIS A 146 5.03 22.24 13.51
N ILE A 147 4.64 21.64 14.63
CA ILE A 147 5.04 22.11 15.97
C ILE A 147 6.55 22.11 16.15
N GLU A 148 7.23 21.04 15.71
CA GLU A 148 8.70 20.97 15.80
C GLU A 148 9.37 21.90 14.76
N PHE A 149 8.76 22.04 13.58
CA PHE A 149 9.24 22.99 12.58
C PHE A 149 9.23 24.43 13.08
N GLU A 150 8.18 24.86 13.79
CA GLU A 150 8.10 26.22 14.35
C GLU A 150 9.12 26.51 15.47
N LYS A 151 9.68 25.47 16.09
CA LYS A 151 10.74 25.59 17.10
C LYS A 151 12.13 25.77 16.52
N LEU A 152 12.30 25.65 15.20
CA LEU A 152 13.61 25.79 14.57
C LEU A 152 14.14 27.22 14.70
N ASP A 153 15.38 27.34 15.13
CA ASP A 153 16.04 28.63 15.22
C ASP A 153 16.45 29.12 13.82
N LYS A 154 15.91 30.27 13.42
CA LYS A 154 16.17 30.87 12.10
C LYS A 154 17.58 31.43 11.94
N ALA A 155 18.30 31.67 13.03
CA ALA A 155 19.69 32.11 13.01
C ALA A 155 20.69 30.94 13.01
N GLU A 156 20.17 29.70 13.11
CA GLU A 156 20.98 28.49 13.26
C GLU A 156 21.49 27.96 11.91
N THR A 157 22.56 27.18 11.98
CA THR A 157 23.06 26.37 10.87
C THR A 157 22.89 24.90 11.22
N TYR A 158 22.25 24.16 10.33
CA TYR A 158 21.92 22.77 10.51
C TYR A 158 22.84 21.85 9.71
N GLU A 159 23.25 20.75 10.32
CA GLU A 159 23.95 19.69 9.61
C GLU A 159 22.91 18.68 9.12
N VAL A 160 22.99 18.33 7.83
CA VAL A 160 22.04 17.47 7.13
C VAL A 160 22.77 16.27 6.54
N PHE A 161 22.16 15.11 6.71
CA PHE A 161 22.67 13.87 6.14
C PHE A 161 21.51 12.98 5.66
N ILE A 162 21.59 12.50 4.41
CA ILE A 162 20.76 11.41 3.87
C ILE A 162 21.71 10.46 3.14
N ASP A 163 21.73 9.21 3.60
CA ASP A 163 22.44 8.11 2.92
C ASP A 163 21.39 7.30 2.15
N SER A 164 21.24 7.64 0.89
CA SER A 164 20.34 6.99 -0.06
C SER A 164 21.03 6.69 -1.37
N THR A 165 20.45 5.81 -2.16
CA THR A 165 20.92 5.48 -3.52
C THR A 165 19.78 5.57 -4.52
N LEU A 166 20.09 6.01 -5.72
CA LEU A 166 19.23 5.98 -6.90
C LEU A 166 20.02 5.26 -8.00
N ASP A 167 19.66 3.99 -8.24
CA ASP A 167 20.37 3.09 -9.16
C ASP A 167 19.59 2.92 -10.46
N ASP A 168 20.13 3.46 -11.55
CA ASP A 168 19.58 3.32 -12.89
C ASP A 168 19.69 1.88 -13.43
N ASN A 169 20.56 1.04 -12.83
CA ASN A 169 20.71 -0.38 -13.16
C ASN A 169 19.96 -1.30 -12.17
N GLY A 170 19.16 -0.73 -11.29
CA GLY A 170 18.33 -1.46 -10.35
C GLY A 170 17.04 -1.98 -10.99
N SER A 171 16.05 -2.30 -10.15
CA SER A 171 14.78 -2.85 -10.62
C SER A 171 13.61 -2.46 -9.71
N MET A 172 12.41 -2.59 -10.24
CA MET A 172 11.14 -2.57 -9.53
C MET A 172 10.68 -4.00 -9.31
N THR A 173 10.33 -4.34 -8.09
CA THR A 173 9.87 -5.68 -7.71
C THR A 173 8.36 -5.76 -7.74
N ILE A 174 7.81 -6.74 -8.44
CA ILE A 174 6.39 -7.10 -8.39
C ILE A 174 6.22 -8.57 -8.05
N ALA A 175 5.08 -8.93 -7.45
CA ALA A 175 4.79 -10.30 -7.08
C ALA A 175 3.40 -10.71 -7.59
N GLU A 176 3.30 -11.93 -8.10
CA GLU A 176 2.04 -12.56 -8.49
C GLU A 176 1.92 -13.93 -7.82
N ALA A 177 0.72 -14.29 -7.40
CA ALA A 177 0.39 -15.64 -6.99
C ALA A 177 -0.88 -16.10 -7.69
N THR A 178 -0.93 -17.39 -8.09
CA THR A 178 -2.06 -17.95 -8.80
C THR A 178 -2.56 -19.21 -8.11
N ILE A 179 -3.86 -19.27 -7.86
CA ILE A 179 -4.57 -20.49 -7.49
C ILE A 179 -5.36 -20.92 -8.71
N LYS A 180 -4.91 -21.98 -9.38
CA LYS A 180 -5.54 -22.48 -10.60
C LYS A 180 -6.89 -23.10 -10.28
N GLY A 181 -7.92 -22.64 -10.98
CA GLY A 181 -9.24 -23.24 -10.99
C GLY A 181 -9.43 -24.27 -12.08
N THR A 182 -10.67 -24.75 -12.24
CA THR A 182 -11.05 -25.69 -13.31
C THR A 182 -11.26 -25.00 -14.65
N THR A 183 -11.36 -23.69 -14.67
CA THR A 183 -11.49 -22.85 -15.87
C THR A 183 -10.41 -21.78 -15.93
N ASP A 184 -10.22 -21.16 -17.09
CA ASP A 184 -9.35 -20.01 -17.29
C ASP A 184 -10.04 -18.68 -16.95
N GLU A 185 -11.36 -18.70 -16.67
CA GLU A 185 -12.07 -17.54 -16.12
C GLU A 185 -11.38 -17.07 -14.85
N THR A 186 -10.95 -15.82 -14.81
CA THR A 186 -10.04 -15.30 -13.77
C THR A 186 -10.73 -14.31 -12.87
N ILE A 187 -10.47 -14.43 -11.58
CA ILE A 187 -10.75 -13.41 -10.55
C ILE A 187 -9.41 -12.80 -10.14
N LEU A 188 -9.28 -11.48 -10.25
CA LEU A 188 -8.08 -10.74 -9.87
C LEU A 188 -8.28 -10.06 -8.53
N LEU A 189 -7.32 -10.23 -7.61
CA LEU A 189 -7.17 -9.44 -6.40
C LEU A 189 -5.87 -8.66 -6.50
N SER A 190 -5.97 -7.33 -6.55
CA SER A 190 -4.83 -6.44 -6.67
C SER A 190 -4.66 -5.65 -5.38
N THR A 191 -3.44 -5.57 -4.88
CA THR A 191 -3.07 -4.73 -3.76
C THR A 191 -1.70 -4.11 -4.01
N TYR A 192 -1.44 -2.94 -3.43
CA TYR A 192 -0.13 -2.31 -3.58
C TYR A 192 0.74 -2.48 -2.33
N ILE A 193 2.05 -2.44 -2.55
CA ILE A 193 3.05 -2.64 -1.51
C ILE A 193 4.22 -1.68 -1.75
N CYS A 194 4.03 -0.39 -1.43
CA CYS A 194 4.98 0.68 -1.76
C CYS A 194 5.02 1.86 -0.79
N HIS A 195 4.23 1.84 0.29
CA HIS A 195 4.18 2.95 1.25
C HIS A 195 4.92 2.59 2.54
N PRO A 196 5.71 3.50 3.11
CA PRO A 196 6.32 3.33 4.42
C PRO A 196 5.35 3.70 5.53
N SER A 197 5.31 2.93 6.62
CA SER A 197 4.59 3.27 7.86
C SER A 197 3.17 3.83 7.65
N MET A 198 2.39 3.14 6.81
CA MET A 198 0.97 3.38 6.58
C MET A 198 0.21 2.11 6.94
N ALA A 199 -0.61 2.15 7.98
CA ALA A 199 -1.32 0.96 8.48
C ALA A 199 -2.54 0.63 7.62
N ASN A 200 -3.46 1.58 7.46
CA ASN A 200 -4.67 1.41 6.68
C ASN A 200 -4.42 1.60 5.18
N ASN A 201 -3.71 2.65 4.81
CA ASN A 201 -3.43 2.98 3.40
C ASN A 201 -2.43 2.04 2.71
N GLU A 202 -1.71 1.23 3.47
CA GLU A 202 -0.75 0.28 2.90
C GLU A 202 -1.00 -1.14 3.40
N LEU A 203 -0.64 -1.44 4.67
CA LEU A 203 -0.51 -2.81 5.15
C LEU A 203 -1.83 -3.57 5.21
N SER A 204 -2.96 -2.89 5.37
CA SER A 204 -4.25 -3.55 5.44
C SER A 204 -4.57 -4.34 4.17
N GLY A 205 -4.29 -3.80 2.99
CA GLY A 205 -4.53 -4.46 1.70
C GLY A 205 -3.72 -5.74 1.52
N PRO A 206 -2.38 -5.68 1.57
CA PRO A 206 -1.53 -6.87 1.47
C PRO A 206 -1.82 -7.94 2.51
N LEU A 207 -2.12 -7.56 3.75
CA LEU A 207 -2.48 -8.52 4.80
C LEU A 207 -3.79 -9.23 4.48
N VAL A 208 -4.85 -8.50 4.17
CA VAL A 208 -6.15 -9.08 3.82
C VAL A 208 -6.04 -9.96 2.58
N ALA A 209 -5.37 -9.50 1.51
CA ALA A 209 -5.16 -10.28 0.30
C ALA A 209 -4.39 -11.59 0.56
N SER A 210 -3.36 -11.54 1.40
CA SER A 210 -2.57 -12.73 1.78
C SER A 210 -3.41 -13.76 2.54
N PHE A 211 -4.26 -13.30 3.45
CA PHE A 211 -5.14 -14.21 4.21
C PHE A 211 -6.29 -14.77 3.36
N ILE A 212 -6.81 -13.99 2.41
CA ILE A 212 -7.77 -14.51 1.40
C ILE A 212 -7.10 -15.60 0.57
N TYR A 213 -5.86 -15.39 0.08
CA TYR A 213 -5.10 -16.41 -0.63
C TYR A 213 -5.00 -17.70 0.18
N ASN A 214 -4.58 -17.59 1.44
CA ASN A 214 -4.41 -18.73 2.32
C ASN A 214 -5.71 -19.52 2.55
N GLN A 215 -6.84 -18.83 2.63
CA GLN A 215 -8.15 -19.49 2.76
C GLN A 215 -8.58 -20.16 1.44
N LEU A 216 -8.51 -19.45 0.32
CA LEU A 216 -8.90 -19.98 -0.99
C LEU A 216 -8.07 -21.20 -1.39
N LYS A 217 -6.78 -21.23 -1.08
CA LYS A 217 -5.89 -22.36 -1.35
C LYS A 217 -6.37 -23.67 -0.70
N THR A 218 -7.15 -23.60 0.38
CA THR A 218 -7.68 -24.81 1.05
C THR A 218 -8.96 -25.34 0.42
N ILE A 219 -9.58 -24.61 -0.49
CA ILE A 219 -10.84 -24.98 -1.11
C ILE A 219 -10.56 -25.84 -2.37
N PRO A 220 -11.05 -27.09 -2.40
CA PRO A 220 -10.82 -27.95 -3.57
C PRO A 220 -11.75 -27.56 -4.72
N ASN A 221 -11.31 -27.83 -5.95
CA ASN A 221 -12.13 -27.71 -7.16
C ASN A 221 -12.74 -26.30 -7.37
N LEU A 222 -11.98 -25.25 -7.08
CA LEU A 222 -12.40 -23.90 -7.42
C LEU A 222 -12.70 -23.80 -8.92
N ARG A 223 -13.82 -23.17 -9.28
CA ARG A 223 -14.18 -22.95 -10.69
C ARG A 223 -13.23 -21.96 -11.34
N TYR A 224 -13.10 -20.76 -10.74
CA TYR A 224 -12.28 -19.69 -11.26
C TYR A 224 -10.80 -19.89 -10.94
N THR A 225 -9.94 -19.39 -11.81
CA THR A 225 -8.53 -19.17 -11.49
C THR A 225 -8.41 -17.84 -10.75
N TYR A 226 -7.78 -17.85 -9.57
CA TYR A 226 -7.57 -16.64 -8.76
C TYR A 226 -6.15 -16.15 -8.94
N LYS A 227 -6.00 -14.89 -9.32
CA LYS A 227 -4.73 -14.18 -9.42
C LYS A 227 -4.63 -13.11 -8.36
N PHE A 228 -3.53 -13.12 -7.64
CA PHE A 228 -3.19 -12.12 -6.62
C PHE A 228 -1.97 -11.36 -7.08
N ILE A 229 -2.04 -10.05 -7.17
CA ILE A 229 -0.90 -9.22 -7.52
C ILE A 229 -0.60 -8.23 -6.40
N PHE A 230 0.68 -8.15 -6.05
CA PHE A 230 1.26 -7.24 -5.07
C PHE A 230 2.27 -6.39 -5.81
N VAL A 231 1.92 -5.14 -6.07
CA VAL A 231 2.66 -4.27 -6.98
C VAL A 231 2.88 -2.88 -6.36
N PRO A 232 3.89 -2.13 -6.76
CA PRO A 232 3.92 -0.70 -6.48
C PRO A 232 2.72 -0.02 -7.14
N GLU A 233 2.05 0.85 -6.39
CA GLU A 233 0.86 1.55 -6.89
C GLU A 233 1.19 2.34 -8.17
N THR A 234 0.25 2.38 -9.10
CA THR A 234 0.31 3.06 -10.39
C THR A 234 1.30 2.39 -11.35
N ILE A 235 2.61 2.60 -11.22
CA ILE A 235 3.61 2.05 -12.16
C ILE A 235 3.61 0.52 -12.18
N GLY A 236 3.38 -0.12 -11.05
CA GLY A 236 3.31 -1.58 -10.96
C GLY A 236 2.10 -2.15 -11.70
N SER A 237 0.91 -1.58 -11.53
CA SER A 237 -0.30 -1.98 -12.25
C SER A 237 -0.23 -1.65 -13.75
N ILE A 238 0.39 -0.52 -14.12
CA ILE A 238 0.63 -0.16 -15.52
C ILE A 238 1.58 -1.18 -16.18
N TYR A 239 2.68 -1.53 -15.52
CA TYR A 239 3.57 -2.58 -16.02
C TYR A 239 2.83 -3.92 -16.18
N TYR A 240 2.07 -4.32 -15.15
CA TYR A 240 1.31 -5.57 -15.18
C TYR A 240 0.34 -5.62 -16.36
N LEU A 241 -0.39 -4.53 -16.61
CA LEU A 241 -1.26 -4.38 -17.77
C LEU A 241 -0.50 -4.42 -19.10
N SER A 242 0.70 -3.85 -19.17
CA SER A 242 1.52 -3.87 -20.38
C SER A 242 1.92 -5.30 -20.81
N LYS A 243 1.98 -6.23 -19.86
CA LYS A 243 2.36 -7.64 -20.09
C LYS A 243 1.16 -8.57 -20.16
N ASN A 244 0.14 -8.31 -19.36
CA ASN A 244 -0.97 -9.24 -19.16
C ASN A 244 -2.32 -8.71 -19.65
N GLY A 245 -2.37 -7.46 -20.13
CA GLY A 245 -3.62 -6.76 -20.42
C GLY A 245 -4.51 -7.48 -21.43
N GLU A 246 -3.95 -8.05 -22.51
CA GLU A 246 -4.73 -8.79 -23.50
C GLU A 246 -5.31 -10.10 -22.89
N ASN A 247 -4.53 -10.84 -22.13
CA ASN A 247 -5.03 -12.01 -21.42
C ASN A 247 -6.13 -11.66 -20.42
N LEU A 248 -6.00 -10.52 -19.72
CA LEU A 248 -7.04 -10.04 -18.82
C LEU A 248 -8.32 -9.64 -19.56
N LYS A 249 -8.22 -9.04 -20.74
CA LYS A 249 -9.41 -8.75 -21.59
C LYS A 249 -10.17 -10.00 -21.95
N GLU A 250 -9.48 -11.09 -22.22
CA GLU A 250 -10.07 -12.36 -22.63
C GLU A 250 -10.66 -13.14 -21.44
N ASN A 251 -9.98 -13.17 -20.33
CA ASN A 251 -10.27 -14.12 -19.25
C ASN A 251 -10.77 -13.49 -17.95
N LEU A 252 -10.60 -12.18 -17.72
CA LEU A 252 -10.97 -11.56 -16.47
C LEU A 252 -12.49 -11.43 -16.32
N THR A 253 -13.03 -12.20 -15.39
CA THR A 253 -14.46 -12.19 -15.06
C THR A 253 -14.81 -11.13 -14.02
N ALA A 254 -13.95 -10.97 -13.03
CA ALA A 254 -14.06 -9.95 -11.97
C ALA A 254 -12.69 -9.59 -11.40
N GLY A 255 -12.53 -8.37 -10.94
CA GLY A 255 -11.34 -7.94 -10.24
C GLY A 255 -11.67 -6.98 -9.09
N PHE A 256 -10.82 -7.01 -8.07
CA PHE A 256 -10.95 -6.19 -6.88
C PHE A 256 -9.59 -5.60 -6.51
N VAL A 257 -9.52 -4.29 -6.41
CA VAL A 257 -8.42 -3.61 -5.71
C VAL A 257 -8.77 -3.59 -4.23
N ILE A 258 -7.88 -4.12 -3.40
CA ILE A 258 -8.04 -4.19 -1.95
C ILE A 258 -7.08 -3.20 -1.32
N THR A 259 -7.62 -2.15 -0.71
CA THR A 259 -6.87 -1.06 -0.10
C THR A 259 -7.69 -0.39 0.99
N CYS A 260 -7.06 0.28 1.94
CA CYS A 260 -7.74 1.01 3.02
C CYS A 260 -8.86 0.18 3.67
N ILE A 261 -8.55 -1.10 3.95
CA ILE A 261 -9.52 -2.10 4.38
C ILE A 261 -9.42 -2.42 5.88
N GLY A 262 -8.57 -1.72 6.63
CA GLY A 262 -8.21 -2.02 8.01
C GLY A 262 -8.81 -1.10 9.06
N ASP A 263 -9.43 0.02 8.70
CA ASP A 263 -10.08 0.90 9.68
C ASP A 263 -11.44 0.35 10.12
N PRO A 264 -11.98 0.79 11.27
CA PRO A 264 -13.26 0.30 11.80
C PRO A 264 -14.50 0.86 11.10
N GLY A 265 -14.33 1.64 10.02
CA GLY A 265 -15.43 2.22 9.25
C GLY A 265 -16.24 1.17 8.49
N VAL A 266 -17.38 1.60 7.94
CA VAL A 266 -18.22 0.73 7.10
C VAL A 266 -17.54 0.42 5.78
N PHE A 267 -17.90 -0.70 5.17
CA PHE A 267 -17.43 -1.01 3.83
C PHE A 267 -17.89 0.02 2.81
N THR A 268 -16.99 0.36 1.91
CA THR A 268 -17.26 1.13 0.70
C THR A 268 -16.80 0.33 -0.50
N TYR A 269 -17.67 0.11 -1.45
CA TYR A 269 -17.32 -0.47 -2.74
C TYR A 269 -17.40 0.61 -3.82
N LYS A 270 -16.27 0.87 -4.46
CA LYS A 270 -16.19 1.71 -5.65
C LYS A 270 -16.36 0.83 -6.89
N LYS A 271 -17.42 1.08 -7.65
CA LYS A 271 -17.75 0.32 -8.85
C LYS A 271 -16.64 0.39 -9.90
N SER A 272 -16.60 -0.65 -10.74
CA SER A 272 -15.86 -0.59 -12.00
C SER A 272 -16.41 0.53 -12.90
N ARG A 273 -15.62 0.96 -13.88
CA ARG A 273 -16.09 1.95 -14.86
C ARG A 273 -17.33 1.48 -15.62
N ARG A 274 -17.53 0.18 -15.79
CA ARG A 274 -18.74 -0.40 -16.41
C ARG A 274 -20.00 -0.18 -15.57
N GLY A 275 -19.87 -0.12 -14.25
CA GLY A 275 -20.94 0.18 -13.28
C GLY A 275 -21.90 -0.96 -12.97
N ASP A 276 -21.95 -1.99 -13.81
CA ASP A 276 -22.85 -3.15 -13.71
C ASP A 276 -22.16 -4.50 -13.99
N ALA A 277 -20.84 -4.53 -14.01
CA ALA A 277 -20.08 -5.74 -14.20
C ALA A 277 -20.28 -6.72 -13.03
N LEU A 278 -19.84 -7.97 -13.22
CA LEU A 278 -20.01 -9.00 -12.18
C LEU A 278 -19.51 -8.58 -10.79
N PRO A 279 -18.30 -7.97 -10.64
CA PRO A 279 -17.83 -7.55 -9.33
C PRO A 279 -18.73 -6.49 -8.70
N ASP A 280 -19.31 -5.59 -9.51
CA ASP A 280 -20.19 -4.52 -9.02
C ASP A 280 -21.48 -5.10 -8.43
N ARG A 281 -22.11 -6.02 -9.16
CA ARG A 281 -23.33 -6.71 -8.69
C ARG A 281 -23.07 -7.65 -7.50
N ALA A 282 -21.95 -8.37 -7.54
CA ALA A 282 -21.57 -9.29 -6.47
C ALA A 282 -21.30 -8.53 -5.17
N ALA A 283 -20.58 -7.42 -5.23
CA ALA A 283 -20.31 -6.59 -4.06
C ALA A 283 -21.60 -6.02 -3.46
N GLU A 284 -22.49 -5.49 -4.28
CA GLU A 284 -23.78 -4.95 -3.84
C GLU A 284 -24.63 -6.02 -3.15
N ILE A 285 -24.75 -7.21 -3.74
CA ILE A 285 -25.52 -8.32 -3.18
C ILE A 285 -24.91 -8.80 -1.85
N ILE A 286 -23.60 -9.04 -1.83
CA ILE A 286 -22.92 -9.56 -0.64
C ILE A 286 -23.00 -8.55 0.51
N LEU A 287 -22.66 -7.29 0.26
CA LEU A 287 -22.70 -6.26 1.30
C LEU A 287 -24.11 -6.04 1.82
N SER A 288 -25.14 -6.07 0.96
CA SER A 288 -26.53 -5.94 1.41
C SER A 288 -27.00 -7.12 2.29
N GLN A 289 -26.38 -8.27 2.17
CA GLN A 289 -26.71 -9.46 2.96
C GLN A 289 -25.89 -9.60 4.25
N THR A 290 -24.68 -9.08 4.26
CA THR A 290 -23.72 -9.27 5.37
C THR A 290 -23.56 -8.06 6.26
N GLU A 291 -23.82 -6.86 5.75
CA GLU A 291 -23.59 -5.61 6.44
C GLU A 291 -24.90 -4.85 6.68
N SER A 292 -25.03 -4.28 7.87
CA SER A 292 -26.18 -3.41 8.22
C SER A 292 -26.05 -2.01 7.62
N ASN A 293 -24.82 -1.57 7.33
CA ASN A 293 -24.50 -0.28 6.75
C ASN A 293 -23.25 -0.40 5.86
N PHE A 294 -23.32 0.11 4.64
CA PHE A 294 -22.24 0.12 3.65
C PHE A 294 -22.48 1.21 2.61
N ASN A 295 -21.44 1.53 1.82
CA ASN A 295 -21.52 2.47 0.74
C ASN A 295 -21.22 1.79 -0.59
N ILE A 296 -22.00 2.12 -1.62
CA ILE A 296 -21.67 1.85 -3.03
C ILE A 296 -21.50 3.20 -3.71
N ILE A 297 -20.36 3.39 -4.36
CA ILE A 297 -20.05 4.64 -5.08
C ILE A 297 -19.73 4.34 -6.54
N ASP A 298 -20.05 5.27 -7.41
CA ASP A 298 -19.75 5.16 -8.83
C ASP A 298 -18.26 5.34 -9.10
N PHE A 299 -17.82 4.84 -10.26
CA PHE A 299 -16.46 5.02 -10.72
C PHE A 299 -16.14 6.50 -10.97
N PHE A 300 -14.95 6.90 -10.57
CA PHE A 300 -14.32 8.16 -11.00
C PHE A 300 -12.83 7.89 -11.29
N PRO A 301 -12.21 8.58 -12.26
CA PRO A 301 -10.89 8.22 -12.80
C PRO A 301 -9.73 8.75 -11.94
N SER A 302 -9.85 8.70 -10.63
CA SER A 302 -8.79 9.03 -9.69
C SER A 302 -8.82 8.05 -8.51
N GLY A 303 -7.75 8.00 -7.75
CA GLY A 303 -7.63 7.11 -6.61
C GLY A 303 -6.51 6.10 -6.81
N SER A 304 -6.78 4.81 -6.59
CA SER A 304 -5.78 3.76 -6.64
C SER A 304 -5.71 3.04 -8.01
N ASP A 305 -5.27 1.79 -8.03
CA ASP A 305 -4.97 1.03 -9.26
C ASP A 305 -6.20 0.66 -10.09
N GLU A 306 -7.42 0.72 -9.53
CA GLU A 306 -8.65 0.49 -10.29
C GLU A 306 -8.76 1.41 -11.51
N ARG A 307 -8.25 2.63 -11.41
CA ARG A 307 -8.23 3.56 -12.56
C ARG A 307 -7.40 3.06 -13.73
N GLN A 308 -6.34 2.29 -13.47
CA GLN A 308 -5.50 1.71 -14.51
C GLN A 308 -6.22 0.54 -15.18
N PHE A 309 -6.78 -0.39 -14.41
CA PHE A 309 -7.56 -1.51 -14.93
C PHE A 309 -8.81 -1.05 -15.69
N CYS A 310 -9.44 0.03 -15.24
CA CYS A 310 -10.62 0.63 -15.84
C CYS A 310 -10.31 1.70 -16.90
N SER A 311 -9.06 1.91 -17.25
CA SER A 311 -8.69 2.89 -18.30
C SER A 311 -9.35 2.55 -19.64
N PRO A 312 -9.62 3.57 -20.50
CA PRO A 312 -10.38 3.36 -21.74
C PRO A 312 -9.86 2.25 -22.64
N GLY A 313 -8.54 2.04 -22.70
CA GLY A 313 -7.93 1.00 -23.51
C GLY A 313 -8.17 -0.41 -23.01
N PHE A 314 -8.49 -0.59 -21.73
CA PHE A 314 -8.73 -1.88 -21.10
C PHE A 314 -10.18 -2.06 -20.65
N ASN A 315 -10.74 -1.08 -19.95
CA ASN A 315 -12.11 -1.12 -19.41
C ASN A 315 -12.47 -2.46 -18.74
N LEU A 316 -11.56 -2.96 -17.88
CA LEU A 316 -11.72 -4.24 -17.20
C LEU A 316 -12.77 -4.16 -16.07
N PRO A 317 -13.42 -5.29 -15.75
CA PRO A 317 -14.42 -5.36 -14.68
C PRO A 317 -13.72 -5.39 -13.30
N VAL A 318 -13.12 -4.26 -12.90
CA VAL A 318 -12.37 -4.15 -11.65
C VAL A 318 -12.93 -3.00 -10.81
N GLY A 319 -13.40 -3.31 -9.61
CA GLY A 319 -13.79 -2.33 -8.61
C GLY A 319 -12.82 -2.30 -7.43
N SER A 320 -13.09 -1.46 -6.43
CA SER A 320 -12.27 -1.38 -5.23
C SER A 320 -13.10 -1.68 -3.99
N LEU A 321 -12.59 -2.56 -3.14
CA LEU A 321 -13.13 -2.84 -1.82
C LEU A 321 -12.30 -2.10 -0.77
N ILE A 322 -12.96 -1.22 -0.04
CA ILE A 322 -12.39 -0.27 0.89
C ILE A 322 -13.26 -0.23 2.13
N ARG A 323 -12.74 0.18 3.28
CA ARG A 323 -13.58 0.64 4.38
C ARG A 323 -13.79 2.14 4.25
N THR A 324 -13.16 2.99 5.05
CA THR A 324 -13.26 4.43 4.82
C THR A 324 -12.47 4.81 3.57
N MET A 325 -13.11 5.52 2.67
CA MET A 325 -12.51 5.95 1.40
C MET A 325 -11.19 6.70 1.63
N TYR A 326 -10.18 6.38 0.84
CA TYR A 326 -8.91 7.10 0.86
C TYR A 326 -9.13 8.62 0.68
N GLY A 327 -8.37 9.42 1.43
CA GLY A 327 -8.53 10.89 1.45
C GLY A 327 -9.78 11.38 2.19
N LYS A 328 -10.57 10.49 2.83
CA LYS A 328 -11.78 10.85 3.60
C LYS A 328 -11.64 10.64 5.10
N TYR A 329 -10.47 10.23 5.57
CA TYR A 329 -10.16 10.15 6.99
C TYR A 329 -8.95 11.04 7.32
N PRO A 330 -8.93 11.70 8.49
CA PRO A 330 -7.88 12.68 8.83
C PRO A 330 -6.48 12.08 8.90
N GLU A 331 -6.37 10.80 9.22
CA GLU A 331 -5.12 10.05 9.37
C GLU A 331 -4.43 9.76 8.03
N TYR A 332 -5.18 9.89 6.92
CA TYR A 332 -4.69 9.58 5.57
C TYR A 332 -3.40 10.32 5.24
N HIS A 333 -2.37 9.60 4.81
CA HIS A 333 -1.04 10.11 4.46
C HIS A 333 -0.37 10.91 5.57
N THR A 334 -0.55 10.47 6.82
CA THR A 334 0.10 11.04 8.00
C THR A 334 0.60 9.95 8.94
N SER A 335 1.41 10.35 9.92
CA SER A 335 1.88 9.46 10.99
C SER A 335 0.77 8.92 11.91
N ALA A 336 -0.46 9.43 11.80
CA ALA A 336 -1.62 8.92 12.52
C ALA A 336 -2.25 7.68 11.83
N ASP A 337 -1.89 7.37 10.59
CA ASP A 337 -2.24 6.09 9.96
C ASP A 337 -1.33 4.98 10.48
N ASN A 338 -1.55 4.60 11.71
CA ASN A 338 -0.72 3.68 12.50
C ASN A 338 -1.57 2.53 13.08
N LYS A 339 -0.96 1.71 13.92
CA LYS A 339 -1.61 0.54 14.54
C LYS A 339 -2.84 0.91 15.38
N ASP A 340 -2.87 2.08 16.01
CA ASP A 340 -3.99 2.53 16.86
C ASP A 340 -5.22 2.93 16.03
N PHE A 341 -5.02 3.30 14.76
CA PHE A 341 -6.11 3.66 13.85
C PHE A 341 -6.83 2.45 13.26
N ILE A 342 -6.14 1.32 13.08
CA ILE A 342 -6.70 0.12 12.44
C ILE A 342 -7.34 -0.83 13.46
N SER A 343 -8.13 -1.76 12.94
CA SER A 343 -8.75 -2.85 13.69
C SER A 343 -8.48 -4.19 13.00
N PHE A 344 -7.80 -5.10 13.68
CA PHE A 344 -7.57 -6.44 13.14
C PHE A 344 -8.86 -7.26 13.05
N GLU A 345 -9.88 -6.95 13.87
CA GLU A 345 -11.23 -7.48 13.71
C GLU A 345 -11.89 -7.01 12.41
N ALA A 346 -11.62 -5.77 11.99
CA ALA A 346 -12.16 -5.23 10.75
C ALA A 346 -11.54 -5.89 9.50
N MET A 347 -10.32 -6.41 9.62
CA MET A 347 -9.62 -7.14 8.54
C MET A 347 -10.02 -8.62 8.46
N GLU A 348 -10.55 -9.20 9.53
CA GLU A 348 -10.99 -10.60 9.62
C GLU A 348 -12.30 -10.83 8.87
#